data_52298400258fe5f4320496d32351d665
#
_entry.id   52298400258fe5f4320496d32351d665
#
_cell.length_a   1.000
_cell.length_b   1.000
_cell.length_c   1.000
_cell.angle_alpha   90.00
_cell.angle_beta   90.00
_cell.angle_gamma   90.00
#
_symmetry.space_group_name_H-M   'P 1'
#
loop_
_entity.id
_entity.type
_entity.pdbx_description
1 polymer ?
#
loop_
_entity_poly.entity_id
_entity_poly.type
_entity_poly.pdbx_seq_one_letter_code
_entity_poly.pdbx_strand_id
1 'polypeptide(L)'
;MRKIIYILLFPLLWGCDSILDVEPENAITFTNFFKTEEDFNAMVFQMEGFFRYKQFENEVMAYRGFLADQVNSSYYEDQRMLNQTSLLNSFSNSWKNHYDLIYVANVILDNLYRAEGVPQDKLDFYAGQAYFVKGFVYFDLARKWGDAVITKNSTDMGVYDKSSMLDVLDEAIKNASEGYELLPKYEDMPLLGANTWVSKQYGCKGSCAALLAHLYAWKGSMIDLCGLEGDAKKCYEESIEWSTLLIEKKAGFYELERTSEEVCTKAMKGIGASQENILEFELDRFQTYPMA
;
A
#
# COMPACT_ATOMS: atom_id res chain seq x y z
N MET A 1 59.37 40.64 2.83
CA MET A 1 57.96 40.81 3.32
C MET A 1 56.94 40.06 2.47
N ARG A 2 57.09 39.98 1.16
CA ARG A 2 56.08 39.34 0.29
C ARG A 2 56.03 37.80 0.43
N LYS A 3 57.09 37.12 0.82
CA LYS A 3 57.13 35.66 1.02
C LYS A 3 56.59 35.22 2.40
N ILE A 4 56.53 36.08 3.39
CA ILE A 4 55.99 35.80 4.73
C ILE A 4 54.46 35.79 4.68
N ILE A 5 53.84 36.56 3.79
CA ILE A 5 52.37 36.61 3.64
C ILE A 5 51.84 35.29 3.12
N TYR A 6 52.54 34.57 2.26
CA TYR A 6 52.11 33.26 1.75
C TYR A 6 52.17 32.15 2.80
N ILE A 7 53.07 32.23 3.77
CA ILE A 7 53.20 31.26 4.85
C ILE A 7 52.10 31.44 5.89
N LEU A 8 51.59 32.65 6.07
CA LEU A 8 50.51 32.97 7.00
C LEU A 8 49.10 32.67 6.41
N LEU A 9 48.97 32.59 5.07
CA LEU A 9 47.71 32.24 4.40
C LEU A 9 47.48 30.70 4.26
N PHE A 10 48.52 29.90 4.37
CA PHE A 10 48.44 28.48 4.13
C PHE A 10 47.64 27.70 5.24
N PRO A 11 47.72 28.02 6.54
CA PRO A 11 46.89 27.35 7.56
C PRO A 11 45.42 27.80 7.57
N LEU A 12 45.03 28.87 6.86
CA LEU A 12 43.62 29.29 6.72
C LEU A 12 42.83 28.42 5.69
N LEU A 13 43.51 27.56 4.92
CA LEU A 13 42.88 26.66 3.97
C LEU A 13 42.57 25.26 4.58
N TRP A 14 43.03 24.98 5.78
CA TRP A 14 42.60 23.84 6.57
C TRP A 14 41.40 24.25 7.45
N GLY A 15 40.39 24.80 6.81
CA GLY A 15 39.12 25.10 7.44
C GLY A 15 38.45 23.78 7.82
N CYS A 16 38.06 23.71 9.06
CA CYS A 16 37.33 22.59 9.67
C CYS A 16 36.10 22.23 8.87
N ASP A 17 36.14 21.12 8.12
CA ASP A 17 34.93 20.51 7.56
C ASP A 17 33.89 20.18 8.68
N SER A 18 34.37 19.92 9.90
CA SER A 18 33.53 19.58 11.06
C SER A 18 32.72 20.74 11.63
N ILE A 19 33.01 22.03 11.27
CA ILE A 19 32.22 23.20 11.75
C ILE A 19 31.02 23.45 10.84
N LEU A 20 31.03 22.93 9.61
CA LEU A 20 29.92 23.03 8.66
C LEU A 20 28.95 21.84 8.72
N ASP A 21 29.34 20.73 9.33
CA ASP A 21 28.46 19.61 9.63
C ASP A 21 27.68 19.85 10.94
N VAL A 22 26.89 20.90 10.96
CA VAL A 22 25.87 21.08 11.99
C VAL A 22 24.69 20.20 11.57
N GLU A 23 24.63 18.98 12.09
CA GLU A 23 23.37 18.24 12.05
C GLU A 23 22.35 19.04 12.87
N PRO A 24 21.26 19.52 12.27
CA PRO A 24 20.26 20.27 13.01
C PRO A 24 19.58 19.34 14.01
N GLU A 25 19.87 19.50 15.29
CA GLU A 25 19.31 18.67 16.36
C GLU A 25 17.76 18.71 16.44
N ASN A 26 17.15 19.75 15.88
CA ASN A 26 15.70 19.98 15.92
C ASN A 26 15.01 19.89 14.55
N ALA A 27 15.70 19.54 13.47
CA ALA A 27 15.10 19.31 12.16
C ALA A 27 15.03 17.82 11.87
N ILE A 28 13.88 17.37 11.37
CA ILE A 28 13.72 16.01 10.87
C ILE A 28 14.60 15.88 9.63
N THR A 29 15.65 15.06 9.73
CA THR A 29 16.52 14.68 8.62
C THR A 29 16.42 13.19 8.39
N PHE A 30 16.80 12.72 7.21
CA PHE A 30 16.81 11.26 6.94
C PHE A 30 17.72 10.50 7.92
N THR A 31 18.78 11.14 8.45
CA THR A 31 19.72 10.54 9.40
C THR A 31 19.13 10.35 10.79
N ASN A 32 18.26 11.25 11.26
CA ASN A 32 17.67 11.17 12.59
C ASN A 32 16.21 10.65 12.63
N PHE A 33 15.62 10.40 11.47
CA PHE A 33 14.31 9.78 11.32
C PHE A 33 14.43 8.23 11.28
N PHE A 34 13.35 7.52 11.49
CA PHE A 34 13.27 6.05 11.57
C PHE A 34 13.96 5.46 12.81
N LYS A 35 13.95 6.16 13.93
CA LYS A 35 14.54 5.70 15.18
C LYS A 35 13.50 5.31 16.22
N THR A 36 12.42 6.05 16.30
CA THR A 36 11.41 5.91 17.34
C THR A 36 10.11 5.29 16.82
N GLU A 37 9.28 4.84 17.75
CA GLU A 37 7.93 4.34 17.44
C GLU A 37 7.09 5.42 16.76
N GLU A 38 7.24 6.69 17.16
CA GLU A 38 6.52 7.83 16.58
C GLU A 38 6.90 8.05 15.11
N ASP A 39 8.16 7.85 14.74
CA ASP A 39 8.62 7.99 13.37
C ASP A 39 7.93 6.96 12.46
N PHE A 40 7.90 5.70 12.90
CA PHE A 40 7.24 4.64 12.14
C PHE A 40 5.72 4.80 12.11
N ASN A 41 5.10 5.21 13.22
CA ASN A 41 3.67 5.53 13.26
C ASN A 41 3.32 6.64 12.25
N ALA A 42 4.13 7.69 12.16
CA ALA A 42 3.93 8.78 11.22
C ALA A 42 4.01 8.29 9.76
N MET A 43 4.99 7.44 9.45
CA MET A 43 5.16 6.88 8.10
C MET A 43 4.02 5.94 7.71
N VAL A 44 3.61 5.05 8.60
CA VAL A 44 2.47 4.15 8.36
C VAL A 44 1.17 4.96 8.21
N PHE A 45 0.95 5.96 9.06
CA PHE A 45 -0.21 6.84 8.96
C PHE A 45 -0.25 7.58 7.61
N GLN A 46 0.88 8.10 7.14
CA GLN A 46 1.00 8.74 5.84
C GLN A 46 0.73 7.76 4.70
N MET A 47 1.34 6.58 4.75
CA MET A 47 1.13 5.52 3.75
C MET A 47 -0.34 5.12 3.65
N GLU A 48 -1.00 4.88 4.78
CA GLU A 48 -2.42 4.51 4.84
C GLU A 48 -3.33 5.66 4.39
N GLY A 49 -3.01 6.90 4.73
CA GLY A 49 -3.72 8.07 4.23
C GLY A 49 -3.66 8.16 2.72
N PHE A 50 -2.48 7.95 2.14
CA PHE A 50 -2.28 7.95 0.69
C PHE A 50 -2.94 6.74 0.01
N PHE A 51 -2.89 5.56 0.63
CA PHE A 51 -3.57 4.37 0.16
C PHE A 51 -5.10 4.56 0.10
N ARG A 52 -5.69 5.13 1.15
CA ARG A 52 -7.12 5.50 1.18
C ARG A 52 -7.47 6.50 0.09
N TYR A 53 -6.71 7.58 -0.02
CA TYR A 53 -6.92 8.59 -1.06
C TYR A 53 -6.95 7.95 -2.45
N LYS A 54 -6.00 7.06 -2.75
CA LYS A 54 -5.93 6.33 -4.01
C LYS A 54 -7.18 5.49 -4.29
N GLN A 55 -7.79 4.88 -3.27
CA GLN A 55 -9.01 4.10 -3.44
C GLN A 55 -10.24 4.97 -3.75
N PHE A 56 -10.22 6.26 -3.35
CA PHE A 56 -11.31 7.21 -3.58
C PHE A 56 -11.09 8.18 -4.73
N GLU A 57 -9.96 8.14 -5.41
CA GLU A 57 -9.79 8.92 -6.62
C GLU A 57 -10.92 8.62 -7.60
N ASN A 58 -11.45 9.68 -8.24
CA ASN A 58 -12.53 9.58 -9.22
C ASN A 58 -12.25 8.52 -10.30
N GLU A 59 -10.98 8.29 -10.62
CA GLU A 59 -10.54 7.27 -11.54
C GLU A 59 -10.98 5.85 -11.15
N VAL A 60 -10.91 5.48 -9.87
CA VAL A 60 -11.24 4.11 -9.44
C VAL A 60 -12.74 3.88 -9.58
N MET A 61 -13.55 4.83 -9.12
CA MET A 61 -15.02 4.75 -9.23
C MET A 61 -15.46 4.82 -10.69
N ALA A 62 -14.94 5.80 -11.45
CA ALA A 62 -15.24 5.97 -12.86
C ALA A 62 -14.80 4.76 -13.69
N TYR A 63 -13.56 4.30 -13.49
CA TYR A 63 -12.99 3.20 -14.25
C TYR A 63 -13.77 1.90 -14.06
N ARG A 64 -14.09 1.55 -12.82
CA ARG A 64 -14.87 0.33 -12.51
C ARG A 64 -16.31 0.43 -12.93
N GLY A 65 -16.96 1.59 -12.72
CA GLY A 65 -18.36 1.81 -13.07
C GLY A 65 -18.58 1.99 -14.56
N PHE A 66 -17.75 2.80 -15.24
CA PHE A 66 -17.90 3.09 -16.66
C PHE A 66 -17.52 1.91 -17.53
N LEU A 67 -16.44 1.20 -17.24
CA LEU A 67 -16.05 0.02 -18.03
C LEU A 67 -16.99 -1.17 -17.85
N ALA A 68 -17.70 -1.23 -16.72
CA ALA A 68 -18.73 -2.23 -16.47
C ALA A 68 -20.13 -1.82 -16.97
N ASP A 69 -20.25 -0.68 -17.68
CA ASP A 69 -21.53 -0.13 -18.17
C ASP A 69 -22.58 0.10 -17.06
N GLN A 70 -22.11 0.32 -15.83
CA GLN A 70 -22.96 0.50 -14.65
C GLN A 70 -23.23 1.96 -14.33
N VAL A 71 -22.44 2.87 -14.87
CA VAL A 71 -22.54 4.31 -14.62
C VAL A 71 -22.54 5.04 -15.95
N ASN A 72 -23.41 6.04 -16.07
CA ASN A 72 -23.45 6.95 -17.22
C ASN A 72 -23.06 8.35 -16.79
N SER A 73 -22.32 9.07 -17.63
CA SER A 73 -21.92 10.46 -17.39
C SER A 73 -22.15 11.31 -18.63
N SER A 74 -22.49 12.58 -18.41
CA SER A 74 -22.61 13.57 -19.48
C SER A 74 -21.28 14.26 -19.82
N TYR A 75 -20.22 14.03 -19.05
CA TYR A 75 -18.90 14.59 -19.32
C TYR A 75 -18.25 13.92 -20.53
N TYR A 76 -17.62 14.72 -21.38
CA TYR A 76 -17.02 14.23 -22.64
C TYR A 76 -15.93 13.17 -22.43
N GLU A 77 -15.08 13.33 -21.42
CA GLU A 77 -14.02 12.37 -21.11
C GLU A 77 -14.60 11.02 -20.66
N ASP A 78 -15.64 11.06 -19.82
CA ASP A 78 -16.34 9.85 -19.37
C ASP A 78 -17.03 9.15 -20.54
N GLN A 79 -17.62 9.91 -21.49
CA GLN A 79 -18.20 9.34 -22.72
C GLN A 79 -17.15 8.66 -23.61
N ARG A 80 -15.92 9.18 -23.62
CA ARG A 80 -14.81 8.52 -24.34
C ARG A 80 -14.43 7.20 -23.69
N MET A 81 -14.45 7.12 -22.36
CA MET A 81 -14.23 5.87 -21.62
C MET A 81 -15.35 4.86 -21.87
N LEU A 82 -16.62 5.29 -21.76
CA LEU A 82 -17.80 4.45 -22.03
C LEU A 82 -17.79 3.87 -23.44
N ASN A 83 -17.41 4.68 -24.42
CA ASN A 83 -17.35 4.26 -25.81
C ASN A 83 -16.03 3.57 -26.21
N GLN A 84 -15.11 3.40 -25.27
CA GLN A 84 -13.78 2.80 -25.48
C GLN A 84 -12.96 3.49 -26.59
N THR A 85 -13.26 4.75 -26.90
CA THR A 85 -12.69 5.45 -28.07
C THR A 85 -11.30 6.02 -27.80
N SER A 86 -10.85 6.17 -26.56
CA SER A 86 -9.48 6.53 -26.23
C SER A 86 -9.16 6.28 -24.77
N LEU A 87 -8.52 5.16 -24.49
CA LEU A 87 -7.93 4.89 -23.19
C LEU A 87 -6.50 5.48 -23.05
N LEU A 88 -5.88 5.88 -24.17
CA LEU A 88 -4.46 6.25 -24.22
C LEU A 88 -4.11 7.58 -23.55
N ASN A 89 -5.07 8.48 -23.36
CA ASN A 89 -4.87 9.81 -22.76
C ASN A 89 -5.73 10.07 -21.53
N SER A 90 -6.30 9.03 -20.91
CA SER A 90 -7.04 9.18 -19.66
C SER A 90 -6.09 9.27 -18.47
N PHE A 91 -6.51 9.95 -17.41
CA PHE A 91 -5.78 10.00 -16.13
C PHE A 91 -5.51 8.60 -15.55
N SER A 92 -6.31 7.60 -15.95
CA SER A 92 -6.18 6.20 -15.55
C SER A 92 -4.92 5.49 -16.07
N ASN A 93 -4.14 6.12 -16.96
CA ASN A 93 -2.94 5.52 -17.54
C ASN A 93 -1.66 5.83 -16.78
N SER A 94 -1.73 6.50 -15.63
CA SER A 94 -0.55 6.81 -14.84
C SER A 94 -0.29 5.75 -13.77
N TRP A 95 0.92 5.19 -13.79
CA TRP A 95 1.41 4.29 -12.73
C TRP A 95 1.92 5.04 -11.49
N LYS A 96 2.05 6.36 -11.58
CA LYS A 96 2.74 7.18 -10.59
C LYS A 96 2.26 6.91 -9.17
N ASN A 97 0.98 7.02 -8.90
CA ASN A 97 0.43 6.84 -7.55
C ASN A 97 0.65 5.42 -6.99
N HIS A 98 0.69 4.40 -7.88
CA HIS A 98 0.99 3.03 -7.47
C HIS A 98 2.45 2.90 -7.01
N TYR A 99 3.38 3.44 -7.81
CA TYR A 99 4.80 3.37 -7.45
C TYR A 99 5.17 4.31 -6.31
N ASP A 100 4.48 5.44 -6.13
CA ASP A 100 4.63 6.28 -4.94
C ASP A 100 4.27 5.50 -3.66
N LEU A 101 3.18 4.70 -3.68
CA LEU A 101 2.82 3.82 -2.55
C LEU A 101 3.84 2.70 -2.33
N ILE A 102 4.28 2.02 -3.39
CA ILE A 102 5.32 1.00 -3.31
C ILE A 102 6.61 1.60 -2.76
N TYR A 103 6.97 2.82 -3.18
CA TYR A 103 8.14 3.52 -2.68
C TYR A 103 8.05 3.79 -1.18
N VAL A 104 6.94 4.34 -0.69
CA VAL A 104 6.76 4.61 0.74
C VAL A 104 6.81 3.30 1.55
N ALA A 105 6.18 2.24 1.06
CA ALA A 105 6.24 0.93 1.71
C ALA A 105 7.68 0.37 1.74
N ASN A 106 8.43 0.50 0.66
CA ASN A 106 9.85 0.13 0.62
C ASN A 106 10.68 0.98 1.60
N VAL A 107 10.42 2.29 1.70
CA VAL A 107 11.13 3.16 2.67
C VAL A 107 10.90 2.67 4.10
N ILE A 108 9.69 2.25 4.47
CA ILE A 108 9.42 1.68 5.79
C ILE A 108 10.26 0.41 5.97
N LEU A 109 10.16 -0.56 5.06
CA LEU A 109 10.84 -1.85 5.15
C LEU A 109 12.37 -1.72 5.20
N ASP A 110 12.94 -0.84 4.39
CA ASP A 110 14.39 -0.63 4.30
C ASP A 110 14.98 0.06 5.53
N ASN A 111 14.15 0.67 6.40
CA ASN A 111 14.62 1.42 7.57
C ASN A 111 14.25 0.79 8.92
N LEU A 112 13.53 -0.33 8.95
CA LEU A 112 13.15 -1.01 10.22
C LEU A 112 14.35 -1.34 11.10
N TYR A 113 15.50 -1.68 10.52
CA TYR A 113 16.74 -1.99 11.24
C TYR A 113 17.32 -0.81 12.03
N ARG A 114 16.85 0.42 11.76
CA ARG A 114 17.29 1.66 12.41
C ARG A 114 16.53 1.97 13.70
N ALA A 115 15.47 1.21 13.98
CA ALA A 115 14.63 1.41 15.14
C ALA A 115 15.44 1.19 16.43
N GLU A 116 15.35 2.14 17.37
CA GLU A 116 16.04 2.12 18.65
C GLU A 116 15.01 1.89 19.78
N GLY A 117 15.08 0.75 20.44
CA GLY A 117 14.20 0.44 21.57
C GLY A 117 12.72 0.20 21.24
N VAL A 118 12.38 0.06 19.97
CA VAL A 118 11.02 -0.27 19.53
C VAL A 118 10.79 -1.77 19.69
N PRO A 119 9.70 -2.21 20.34
CA PRO A 119 9.38 -3.63 20.49
C PRO A 119 9.19 -4.34 19.15
N GLN A 120 9.54 -5.64 19.09
CA GLN A 120 9.50 -6.42 17.85
C GLN A 120 8.08 -6.53 17.26
N ASP A 121 7.07 -6.71 18.08
CA ASP A 121 5.67 -6.77 17.66
C ASP A 121 5.20 -5.49 16.97
N LYS A 122 5.74 -4.34 17.37
CA LYS A 122 5.51 -3.06 16.68
C LYS A 122 6.23 -3.01 15.34
N LEU A 123 7.48 -3.44 15.28
CA LEU A 123 8.23 -3.53 14.02
C LEU A 123 7.55 -4.49 13.05
N ASP A 124 7.08 -5.63 13.52
CA ASP A 124 6.32 -6.60 12.74
C ASP A 124 5.02 -5.98 12.21
N PHE A 125 4.34 -5.18 13.03
CA PHE A 125 3.15 -4.45 12.57
C PHE A 125 3.47 -3.45 11.45
N TYR A 126 4.54 -2.64 11.59
CA TYR A 126 4.92 -1.68 10.54
C TYR A 126 5.34 -2.37 9.25
N ALA A 127 6.12 -3.44 9.36
CA ALA A 127 6.47 -4.27 8.22
C ALA A 127 5.23 -4.87 7.55
N GLY A 128 4.34 -5.43 8.34
CA GLY A 128 3.10 -6.05 7.87
C GLY A 128 2.20 -5.07 7.12
N GLN A 129 2.06 -3.82 7.59
CA GLN A 129 1.32 -2.77 6.87
C GLN A 129 1.97 -2.47 5.51
N ALA A 130 3.29 -2.31 5.47
CA ALA A 130 4.01 -2.05 4.24
C ALA A 130 3.87 -3.21 3.23
N TYR A 131 3.98 -4.43 3.68
CA TYR A 131 3.78 -5.62 2.86
C TYR A 131 2.33 -5.75 2.36
N PHE A 132 1.34 -5.52 3.20
CA PHE A 132 -0.07 -5.52 2.79
C PHE A 132 -0.33 -4.52 1.68
N VAL A 133 0.11 -3.26 1.85
CA VAL A 133 -0.07 -2.21 0.83
C VAL A 133 0.65 -2.57 -0.46
N LYS A 134 1.89 -3.08 -0.41
CA LYS A 134 2.62 -3.55 -1.60
C LYS A 134 1.87 -4.68 -2.32
N GLY A 135 1.40 -5.68 -1.59
CA GLY A 135 0.62 -6.78 -2.15
C GLY A 135 -0.62 -6.28 -2.87
N PHE A 136 -1.37 -5.38 -2.24
CA PHE A 136 -2.57 -4.79 -2.83
C PHE A 136 -2.26 -3.96 -4.08
N VAL A 137 -1.22 -3.13 -4.03
CA VAL A 137 -0.86 -2.24 -5.15
C VAL A 137 -0.34 -3.02 -6.34
N TYR A 138 0.50 -4.05 -6.14
CA TYR A 138 0.92 -4.92 -7.24
C TYR A 138 -0.25 -5.70 -7.85
N PHE A 139 -1.22 -6.12 -7.04
CA PHE A 139 -2.45 -6.72 -7.55
C PHE A 139 -3.24 -5.75 -8.43
N ASP A 140 -3.36 -4.49 -8.00
CA ASP A 140 -4.07 -3.47 -8.79
C ASP A 140 -3.33 -3.16 -10.11
N LEU A 141 -2.00 -3.09 -10.08
CA LEU A 141 -1.16 -2.97 -11.28
C LEU A 141 -1.41 -4.14 -12.26
N ALA A 142 -1.36 -5.39 -11.77
CA ALA A 142 -1.58 -6.57 -12.60
C ALA A 142 -2.98 -6.59 -13.22
N ARG A 143 -4.01 -6.19 -12.46
CA ARG A 143 -5.39 -6.15 -12.96
C ARG A 143 -5.64 -5.06 -14.00
N LYS A 144 -4.99 -3.90 -13.85
CA LYS A 144 -5.22 -2.74 -14.74
C LYS A 144 -4.37 -2.77 -16.00
N TRP A 145 -3.13 -3.20 -15.89
CA TRP A 145 -2.15 -3.10 -16.99
C TRP A 145 -1.50 -4.43 -17.38
N GLY A 146 -1.67 -5.47 -16.59
CA GLY A 146 -1.00 -6.76 -16.80
C GLY A 146 0.47 -6.67 -16.39
N ASP A 147 1.36 -6.51 -17.37
CA ASP A 147 2.79 -6.40 -17.14
C ASP A 147 3.14 -5.08 -16.46
N ALA A 148 3.97 -5.13 -15.40
CA ALA A 148 4.41 -3.97 -14.64
C ALA A 148 5.86 -4.14 -14.15
N VAL A 149 6.47 -3.05 -13.70
CA VAL A 149 7.84 -3.09 -13.16
C VAL A 149 7.79 -3.55 -11.70
N ILE A 150 8.64 -4.49 -11.32
CA ILE A 150 8.85 -4.91 -9.93
C ILE A 150 10.09 -4.18 -9.40
N THR A 151 9.90 -3.32 -8.38
CA THR A 151 10.99 -2.58 -7.73
C THR A 151 11.54 -3.36 -6.54
N LYS A 152 12.86 -3.28 -6.29
CA LYS A 152 13.51 -4.08 -5.23
C LYS A 152 13.40 -3.41 -3.86
N ASN A 153 13.74 -2.12 -3.77
CA ASN A 153 13.81 -1.35 -2.53
C ASN A 153 13.65 0.16 -2.81
N SER A 154 13.74 0.99 -1.78
CA SER A 154 13.56 2.44 -1.88
C SER A 154 14.76 3.18 -2.48
N THR A 155 15.94 2.59 -2.52
CA THR A 155 17.17 3.20 -3.04
C THR A 155 17.50 2.75 -4.45
N ASP A 156 16.71 1.82 -5.00
CA ASP A 156 16.93 1.26 -6.32
C ASP A 156 16.51 2.24 -7.42
N MET A 157 17.47 2.84 -8.07
CA MET A 157 17.30 3.80 -9.17
C MET A 157 17.55 3.16 -10.54
N GLY A 158 17.54 1.84 -10.63
CA GLY A 158 17.74 1.10 -11.88
C GLY A 158 16.61 1.35 -12.89
N VAL A 159 16.94 1.12 -14.16
CA VAL A 159 15.94 1.05 -15.22
C VAL A 159 15.58 -0.41 -15.45
N TYR A 160 14.32 -0.75 -15.34
CA TYR A 160 13.83 -2.11 -15.44
C TYR A 160 12.83 -2.24 -16.58
N ASP A 161 12.88 -3.36 -17.26
CA ASP A 161 11.79 -3.78 -18.12
C ASP A 161 10.58 -4.21 -17.28
N LYS A 162 9.43 -4.25 -17.91
CA LYS A 162 8.22 -4.81 -17.28
C LYS A 162 8.39 -6.31 -17.07
N SER A 163 8.05 -6.77 -15.89
CA SER A 163 7.84 -8.18 -15.60
C SER A 163 6.48 -8.64 -16.13
N SER A 164 6.33 -9.93 -16.42
CA SER A 164 5.05 -10.47 -16.88
C SER A 164 3.96 -10.31 -15.82
N MET A 165 2.70 -10.28 -16.25
CA MET A 165 1.55 -10.21 -15.33
C MET A 165 1.60 -11.31 -14.26
N LEU A 166 2.03 -12.53 -14.61
CA LEU A 166 2.15 -13.63 -13.65
C LEU A 166 3.24 -13.36 -12.61
N ASP A 167 4.39 -12.81 -13.01
CA ASP A 167 5.46 -12.42 -12.08
C ASP A 167 5.00 -11.30 -11.14
N VAL A 168 4.23 -10.33 -11.66
CA VAL A 168 3.66 -9.24 -10.84
C VAL A 168 2.66 -9.79 -9.83
N LEU A 169 1.82 -10.76 -10.23
CA LEU A 169 0.91 -11.46 -9.32
C LEU A 169 1.67 -12.27 -8.27
N ASP A 170 2.78 -12.91 -8.64
CA ASP A 170 3.63 -13.64 -7.70
C ASP A 170 4.31 -12.71 -6.68
N GLU A 171 4.77 -11.54 -7.11
CA GLU A 171 5.29 -10.53 -6.19
C GLU A 171 4.17 -10.00 -5.26
N ALA A 172 2.95 -9.82 -5.77
CA ALA A 172 1.79 -9.44 -4.96
C ALA A 172 1.45 -10.51 -3.91
N ILE A 173 1.42 -11.79 -4.32
CA ILE A 173 1.19 -12.94 -3.43
C ILE A 173 2.24 -13.00 -2.34
N LYS A 174 3.52 -12.89 -2.71
CA LYS A 174 4.63 -12.89 -1.77
C LYS A 174 4.46 -11.79 -0.71
N ASN A 175 4.22 -10.55 -1.13
CA ASN A 175 4.03 -9.45 -0.19
C ASN A 175 2.78 -9.65 0.69
N ALA A 176 1.65 -10.09 0.13
CA ALA A 176 0.45 -10.37 0.91
C ALA A 176 0.65 -11.51 1.94
N SER A 177 1.46 -12.51 1.59
CA SER A 177 1.83 -13.61 2.50
C SER A 177 2.70 -13.13 3.65
N GLU A 178 3.72 -12.30 3.39
CA GLU A 178 4.53 -11.67 4.44
C GLU A 178 3.65 -10.81 5.37
N GLY A 179 2.72 -10.04 4.80
CA GLY A 179 1.75 -9.27 5.58
C GLY A 179 0.87 -10.17 6.47
N TYR A 180 0.42 -11.32 5.96
CA TYR A 180 -0.37 -12.28 6.73
C TYR A 180 0.37 -12.86 7.93
N GLU A 181 1.65 -13.16 7.78
CA GLU A 181 2.48 -13.69 8.86
C GLU A 181 2.74 -12.67 9.97
N LEU A 182 2.97 -11.42 9.62
CA LEU A 182 3.36 -10.37 10.54
C LEU A 182 2.17 -9.66 11.19
N LEU A 183 1.04 -9.53 10.50
CA LEU A 183 -0.10 -8.77 11.02
C LEU A 183 -0.94 -9.59 12.00
N PRO A 184 -1.45 -8.96 13.07
CA PRO A 184 -2.40 -9.58 13.97
C PRO A 184 -3.79 -9.69 13.31
N LYS A 185 -4.69 -10.43 13.95
CA LYS A 185 -6.12 -10.33 13.65
C LYS A 185 -6.61 -8.92 14.00
N TYR A 186 -7.70 -8.47 13.35
CA TYR A 186 -8.17 -7.10 13.61
C TYR A 186 -8.60 -6.88 15.07
N GLU A 187 -9.04 -7.94 15.76
CA GLU A 187 -9.39 -7.89 17.18
C GLU A 187 -8.19 -7.62 18.09
N ASP A 188 -6.99 -8.03 17.63
CA ASP A 188 -5.74 -7.93 18.38
C ASP A 188 -4.85 -6.77 17.89
N MET A 189 -5.41 -5.89 17.03
CA MET A 189 -4.65 -4.77 16.46
C MET A 189 -4.20 -3.79 17.54
N PRO A 190 -2.95 -3.29 17.49
CA PRO A 190 -2.49 -2.28 18.43
C PRO A 190 -3.27 -0.98 18.25
N LEU A 191 -3.53 -0.29 19.36
CA LEU A 191 -4.09 1.06 19.31
C LEU A 191 -3.02 2.02 18.76
N LEU A 192 -3.37 2.74 17.70
CA LEU A 192 -2.49 3.72 17.09
C LEU A 192 -2.92 5.13 17.51
N GLY A 193 -2.01 5.83 18.21
CA GLY A 193 -2.25 7.19 18.68
C GLY A 193 -3.36 7.27 19.74
N ALA A 194 -4.20 8.29 19.64
CA ALA A 194 -5.33 8.53 20.56
C ALA A 194 -6.60 7.72 20.24
N ASN A 195 -6.56 6.85 19.25
CA ASN A 195 -7.71 6.06 18.85
C ASN A 195 -8.02 4.99 19.91
N THR A 196 -9.27 4.94 20.33
CA THR A 196 -9.78 4.01 21.34
C THR A 196 -10.49 2.80 20.74
N TRP A 197 -10.60 2.74 19.41
CA TRP A 197 -11.27 1.64 18.70
C TRP A 197 -10.31 1.00 17.67
N VAL A 198 -10.54 -0.27 17.42
CA VAL A 198 -9.84 -1.01 16.35
C VAL A 198 -10.34 -0.51 15.00
N SER A 199 -9.43 0.00 14.20
CA SER A 199 -9.77 0.48 12.87
C SER A 199 -9.57 -0.62 11.83
N LYS A 200 -10.62 -0.98 11.11
CA LYS A 200 -10.54 -1.83 9.91
C LYS A 200 -9.95 -1.09 8.69
N GLN A 201 -9.47 0.12 8.87
CA GLN A 201 -8.79 0.88 7.81
C GLN A 201 -7.35 0.41 7.57
N TYR A 202 -6.77 -0.28 8.55
CA TYR A 202 -5.42 -0.81 8.46
C TYR A 202 -5.42 -2.26 7.99
N GLY A 203 -4.33 -2.68 7.37
CA GLY A 203 -4.10 -4.08 7.05
C GLY A 203 -4.14 -4.94 8.32
N CYS A 204 -4.74 -6.11 8.23
CA CYS A 204 -4.78 -7.10 9.30
C CYS A 204 -4.67 -8.50 8.70
N LYS A 205 -4.53 -9.52 9.54
CA LYS A 205 -4.46 -10.91 9.08
C LYS A 205 -5.63 -11.29 8.17
N GLY A 206 -6.83 -10.84 8.49
CA GLY A 206 -8.02 -11.08 7.66
C GLY A 206 -8.00 -10.37 6.31
N SER A 207 -7.53 -9.14 6.25
CA SER A 207 -7.42 -8.42 4.98
C SER A 207 -6.34 -9.02 4.06
N CYS A 208 -5.23 -9.52 4.64
CA CYS A 208 -4.22 -10.27 3.89
C CYS A 208 -4.78 -11.60 3.35
N ALA A 209 -5.53 -12.36 4.16
CA ALA A 209 -6.16 -13.59 3.72
C ALA A 209 -7.17 -13.35 2.58
N ALA A 210 -7.99 -12.29 2.69
CA ALA A 210 -8.91 -11.90 1.63
C ALA A 210 -8.17 -11.49 0.35
N LEU A 211 -7.08 -10.73 0.47
CA LEU A 211 -6.25 -10.35 -0.66
C LEU A 211 -5.62 -11.56 -1.34
N LEU A 212 -5.09 -12.51 -0.57
CA LEU A 212 -4.51 -13.76 -1.10
C LEU A 212 -5.57 -14.62 -1.81
N ALA A 213 -6.76 -14.75 -1.25
CA ALA A 213 -7.86 -15.43 -1.91
C ALA A 213 -8.18 -14.82 -3.28
N HIS A 214 -8.25 -13.50 -3.37
CA HIS A 214 -8.47 -12.77 -4.62
C HIS A 214 -7.30 -12.91 -5.61
N LEU A 215 -6.06 -12.81 -5.12
CA LEU A 215 -4.86 -12.94 -5.94
C LEU A 215 -4.79 -14.31 -6.62
N TYR A 216 -5.00 -15.38 -5.87
CA TYR A 216 -4.97 -16.73 -6.41
C TYR A 216 -6.14 -17.01 -7.36
N ALA A 217 -7.35 -16.54 -7.03
CA ALA A 217 -8.49 -16.66 -7.94
C ALA A 217 -8.23 -15.92 -9.26
N TRP A 218 -7.70 -14.70 -9.19
CA TRP A 218 -7.36 -13.93 -10.37
C TRP A 218 -6.26 -14.57 -11.20
N LYS A 219 -5.19 -15.02 -10.56
CA LYS A 219 -4.08 -15.71 -11.23
C LYS A 219 -4.57 -16.97 -11.95
N GLY A 220 -5.36 -17.80 -11.28
CA GLY A 220 -5.98 -18.98 -11.88
C GLY A 220 -6.84 -18.63 -13.09
N SER A 221 -7.69 -17.61 -12.98
CA SER A 221 -8.53 -17.15 -14.08
C SER A 221 -7.73 -16.65 -15.29
N MET A 222 -6.63 -15.95 -15.06
CA MET A 222 -5.77 -15.47 -16.16
C MET A 222 -5.05 -16.62 -16.86
N ILE A 223 -4.59 -17.62 -16.12
CA ILE A 223 -4.00 -18.84 -16.69
C ILE A 223 -5.03 -19.53 -17.58
N ASP A 224 -6.25 -19.78 -17.08
CA ASP A 224 -7.30 -20.47 -17.82
C ASP A 224 -7.78 -19.68 -19.05
N LEU A 225 -8.15 -18.39 -18.85
CA LEU A 225 -8.80 -17.60 -19.89
C LEU A 225 -7.83 -17.11 -20.96
N CYS A 226 -6.60 -16.81 -20.59
CA CYS A 226 -5.59 -16.31 -21.51
C CYS A 226 -4.67 -17.40 -22.04
N GLY A 227 -4.81 -18.64 -21.57
CA GLY A 227 -3.96 -19.77 -21.95
C GLY A 227 -2.51 -19.58 -21.57
N LEU A 228 -2.26 -18.91 -20.43
CA LEU A 228 -0.92 -18.66 -19.93
C LEU A 228 -0.34 -19.94 -19.32
N GLU A 229 0.99 -20.03 -19.28
CA GLU A 229 1.66 -21.17 -18.68
C GLU A 229 1.48 -21.14 -17.14
N GLY A 230 1.01 -22.26 -16.56
CA GLY A 230 0.81 -22.40 -15.13
C GLY A 230 -0.26 -23.43 -14.76
N ASP A 231 -0.48 -23.59 -13.46
CA ASP A 231 -1.47 -24.50 -12.89
C ASP A 231 -2.65 -23.71 -12.30
N ALA A 232 -3.65 -23.47 -13.14
CA ALA A 232 -4.87 -22.75 -12.73
C ALA A 232 -5.62 -23.49 -11.61
N LYS A 233 -5.68 -24.83 -11.66
CA LYS A 233 -6.36 -25.64 -10.65
C LYS A 233 -5.73 -25.42 -9.26
N LYS A 234 -4.40 -25.45 -9.18
CA LYS A 234 -3.68 -25.19 -7.93
C LYS A 234 -3.98 -23.78 -7.42
N CYS A 235 -4.03 -22.78 -8.29
CA CYS A 235 -4.40 -21.42 -7.90
C CYS A 235 -5.81 -21.37 -7.30
N TYR A 236 -6.78 -22.08 -7.86
CA TYR A 236 -8.13 -22.13 -7.29
C TYR A 236 -8.17 -22.87 -5.94
N GLU A 237 -7.41 -23.93 -5.79
CA GLU A 237 -7.26 -24.64 -4.51
C GLU A 237 -6.70 -23.72 -3.43
N GLU A 238 -5.63 -22.99 -3.71
CA GLU A 238 -5.06 -21.95 -2.81
C GLU A 238 -6.10 -20.89 -2.45
N SER A 239 -6.84 -20.38 -3.44
CA SER A 239 -7.90 -19.37 -3.18
C SER A 239 -8.97 -19.91 -2.22
N ILE A 240 -9.35 -21.19 -2.34
CA ILE A 240 -10.29 -21.85 -1.44
C ILE A 240 -9.70 -21.96 -0.03
N GLU A 241 -8.43 -22.33 0.12
CA GLU A 241 -7.77 -22.42 1.41
C GLU A 241 -7.75 -21.08 2.13
N TRP A 242 -7.34 -20.00 1.46
CA TRP A 242 -7.34 -18.67 2.04
C TRP A 242 -8.74 -18.16 2.40
N SER A 243 -9.74 -18.41 1.55
CA SER A 243 -11.14 -18.09 1.84
C SER A 243 -11.68 -18.86 3.05
N THR A 244 -11.27 -20.13 3.20
CA THR A 244 -11.65 -20.98 4.31
C THR A 244 -11.17 -20.45 5.65
N LEU A 245 -9.97 -19.84 5.71
CA LEU A 245 -9.45 -19.19 6.93
C LEU A 245 -10.37 -18.06 7.42
N LEU A 246 -11.01 -17.33 6.51
CA LEU A 246 -11.97 -16.29 6.85
C LEU A 246 -13.30 -16.89 7.31
N ILE A 247 -13.84 -17.88 6.58
CA ILE A 247 -15.11 -18.57 6.89
C ILE A 247 -15.02 -19.23 8.26
N GLU A 248 -13.90 -19.89 8.57
CA GLU A 248 -13.64 -20.56 9.83
C GLU A 248 -13.16 -19.61 10.96
N LYS A 249 -13.14 -18.30 10.70
CA LYS A 249 -12.72 -17.25 11.66
C LYS A 249 -11.27 -17.41 12.18
N LYS A 250 -10.43 -18.12 11.43
CA LYS A 250 -9.02 -18.32 11.76
C LYS A 250 -8.18 -17.05 11.52
N ALA A 251 -8.56 -16.27 10.52
CA ALA A 251 -7.88 -15.02 10.17
C ALA A 251 -8.53 -13.76 10.81
N GLY A 252 -9.56 -13.90 11.62
CA GLY A 252 -10.31 -12.85 12.30
C GLY A 252 -11.79 -13.19 12.39
N PHE A 253 -12.53 -12.50 13.25
CA PHE A 253 -13.95 -12.75 13.44
C PHE A 253 -14.77 -11.95 12.43
N TYR A 254 -15.22 -12.62 11.37
CA TYR A 254 -16.08 -12.06 10.35
C TYR A 254 -17.38 -12.85 10.26
N GLU A 255 -18.51 -12.16 10.05
CA GLU A 255 -19.83 -12.74 9.85
C GLU A 255 -20.62 -11.94 8.83
N LEU A 256 -21.31 -12.63 7.92
CA LEU A 256 -22.23 -12.00 6.99
C LEU A 256 -23.41 -11.37 7.74
N GLU A 257 -23.83 -10.20 7.31
CA GLU A 257 -25.08 -9.62 7.77
C GLU A 257 -26.28 -10.48 7.31
N ARG A 258 -27.34 -10.50 8.10
CA ARG A 258 -28.45 -11.43 7.88
C ARG A 258 -29.38 -11.02 6.74
N THR A 259 -29.41 -9.72 6.43
CA THR A 259 -30.31 -9.15 5.43
C THR A 259 -29.60 -8.09 4.59
N SER A 260 -30.10 -7.86 3.37
CA SER A 260 -29.61 -6.77 2.52
C SER A 260 -29.80 -5.39 3.16
N GLU A 261 -30.83 -5.23 3.99
CA GLU A 261 -31.05 -4.00 4.76
C GLU A 261 -29.94 -3.79 5.80
N GLU A 262 -29.50 -4.84 6.49
CA GLU A 262 -28.39 -4.77 7.44
C GLU A 262 -27.06 -4.47 6.74
N VAL A 263 -26.80 -5.04 5.56
CA VAL A 263 -25.65 -4.67 4.73
C VAL A 263 -25.66 -3.15 4.44
N CYS A 264 -26.78 -2.62 3.97
CA CYS A 264 -26.88 -1.18 3.67
C CYS A 264 -26.79 -0.29 4.90
N THR A 265 -27.38 -0.71 6.02
CA THR A 265 -27.49 0.13 7.23
C THR A 265 -26.34 -0.02 8.20
N LYS A 266 -25.59 -1.13 8.14
CA LYS A 266 -24.42 -1.40 8.99
C LYS A 266 -23.12 -1.35 8.19
N ALA A 267 -22.97 -2.23 7.17
CA ALA A 267 -21.72 -2.37 6.45
C ALA A 267 -21.33 -1.11 5.66
N MET A 268 -22.31 -0.31 5.20
CA MET A 268 -22.08 0.95 4.49
C MET A 268 -22.15 2.20 5.38
N LYS A 269 -22.44 2.06 6.68
CA LYS A 269 -22.73 3.20 7.56
C LYS A 269 -21.49 3.82 8.21
N GLY A 270 -20.47 3.04 8.48
CA GLY A 270 -19.28 3.54 9.17
C GLY A 270 -18.39 2.41 9.67
N ILE A 271 -17.16 2.77 10.02
CA ILE A 271 -16.13 1.84 10.43
C ILE A 271 -16.54 1.03 11.67
N GLY A 272 -16.32 -0.27 11.58
CA GLY A 272 -16.60 -1.19 12.68
C GLY A 272 -18.08 -1.45 12.96
N ALA A 273 -18.99 -0.88 12.17
CA ALA A 273 -20.43 -1.08 12.36
C ALA A 273 -20.90 -2.48 11.93
N SER A 274 -20.16 -3.15 11.07
CA SER A 274 -20.45 -4.50 10.58
C SER A 274 -19.30 -5.47 10.80
N GLN A 275 -19.64 -6.73 11.08
CA GLN A 275 -18.68 -7.83 11.09
C GLN A 275 -18.42 -8.41 9.70
N GLU A 276 -19.22 -8.06 8.69
CA GLU A 276 -19.01 -8.50 7.31
C GLU A 276 -17.80 -7.82 6.65
N ASN A 277 -17.56 -6.56 6.99
CA ASN A 277 -16.47 -5.80 6.41
C ASN A 277 -15.12 -6.28 6.92
N ILE A 278 -14.20 -6.58 5.99
CA ILE A 278 -12.83 -7.01 6.29
C ILE A 278 -11.88 -5.83 6.27
N LEU A 279 -12.01 -4.95 5.29
CA LEU A 279 -11.25 -3.71 5.13
C LEU A 279 -12.24 -2.58 4.83
N GLU A 280 -12.10 -1.47 5.54
CA GLU A 280 -12.99 -0.32 5.42
C GLU A 280 -12.18 0.94 5.17
N PHE A 281 -12.67 1.80 4.28
CA PHE A 281 -12.11 3.13 4.08
C PHE A 281 -13.15 4.17 4.49
N GLU A 282 -12.85 4.94 5.53
CA GLU A 282 -13.74 6.02 5.96
C GLU A 282 -13.52 7.28 5.14
N LEU A 283 -14.61 7.82 4.62
CA LEU A 283 -14.66 9.16 4.06
C LEU A 283 -15.09 10.12 5.16
N ASP A 284 -14.14 10.68 5.89
CA ASP A 284 -14.42 11.77 6.80
C ASP A 284 -14.48 13.09 6.04
N ARG A 285 -15.62 13.78 6.11
CA ARG A 285 -15.82 15.11 5.53
C ARG A 285 -14.88 16.18 6.08
N PHE A 286 -14.22 15.91 7.20
CA PHE A 286 -13.24 16.82 7.83
C PHE A 286 -11.80 16.49 7.48
N GLN A 287 -11.51 15.35 6.88
CA GLN A 287 -10.20 15.07 6.31
C GLN A 287 -10.09 15.80 4.97
N THR A 288 -9.66 17.06 5.03
CA THR A 288 -9.14 17.73 3.84
C THR A 288 -7.90 16.97 3.41
N TYR A 289 -8.00 16.25 2.31
CA TYR A 289 -6.84 15.65 1.68
C TYR A 289 -5.84 16.77 1.38
N PRO A 290 -4.56 16.62 1.69
CA PRO A 290 -3.58 17.56 1.21
C PRO A 290 -3.64 17.49 -0.32
N MET A 291 -4.26 18.51 -0.92
CA MET A 291 -4.11 18.72 -2.35
C MET A 291 -2.66 19.14 -2.56
N ALA A 292 -1.90 18.25 -3.18
CA ALA A 292 -0.53 18.48 -3.59
C ALA A 292 -0.48 19.50 -4.74
#